data_ae8e0ad08656e67e0a4188e6866befdb
#
_entry.id   ae8e0ad08656e67e0a4188e6866befdb
#
_cell.length_a   1.000
_cell.length_b   1.000
_cell.length_c   1.000
_cell.angle_alpha   90.00
_cell.angle_beta   90.00
_cell.angle_gamma   90.00
#
_symmetry.space_group_name_H-M   'P 1'
#
loop_
_entity.id
_entity.type
_entity.pdbx_description
1 polymer ?
#
loop_
_entity_poly.entity_id
_entity_poly.type
_entity_poly.pdbx_seq_one_letter_code
_entity_poly.pdbx_strand_id
1 'polypeptide(L)'
;MAKIKIETPKGDIIVRLYDDTPKHRDNMLKLVEEGFYNGTLFHRVIKDFMVQGGDPDSKNAPKGKQLGAGGPDYTIEAEFTPTHFHKRGAL
;
A
#
# COMPACT_ATOMS: atom_id res chain seq x y z
N MET A 1 3.91 -10.10 -14.89
CA MET A 1 3.78 -9.13 -13.80
C MET A 1 2.94 -9.68 -12.67
N ALA A 2 3.36 -9.46 -11.45
CA ALA A 2 2.59 -9.83 -10.28
C ALA A 2 1.37 -8.92 -10.11
N LYS A 3 0.30 -9.49 -9.60
CA LYS A 3 -0.93 -8.75 -9.30
C LYS A 3 -1.35 -9.03 -7.86
N ILE A 4 -1.87 -8.01 -7.20
CA ILE A 4 -2.50 -8.17 -5.88
C ILE A 4 -3.93 -7.65 -5.93
N LYS A 5 -4.77 -8.21 -5.09
CA LYS A 5 -6.16 -7.78 -4.95
C LYS A 5 -6.37 -7.16 -3.58
N ILE A 6 -6.89 -5.96 -3.55
CA ILE A 6 -7.28 -5.27 -2.31
C ILE A 6 -8.78 -5.40 -2.18
N GLU A 7 -9.23 -6.21 -1.22
CA GLU A 7 -10.65 -6.40 -0.96
C GLU A 7 -11.14 -5.35 0.02
N THR A 8 -12.15 -4.59 -0.37
CA THR A 8 -12.77 -3.58 0.48
C THR A 8 -14.28 -3.80 0.56
N PRO A 9 -14.95 -3.26 1.58
CA PRO A 9 -16.42 -3.34 1.65
C PRO A 9 -17.15 -2.71 0.46
N LYS A 10 -16.46 -1.87 -0.31
CA LYS A 10 -17.04 -1.19 -1.48
C LYS A 10 -16.61 -1.79 -2.81
N GLY A 11 -15.86 -2.88 -2.79
CA GLY A 11 -15.41 -3.56 -3.99
C GLY A 11 -13.92 -3.90 -3.96
N ASP A 12 -13.47 -4.57 -4.99
CA ASP A 12 -12.09 -5.04 -5.11
C ASP A 12 -11.28 -4.11 -6.01
N ILE A 13 -10.02 -3.89 -5.61
CA ILE A 13 -9.05 -3.13 -6.40
C ILE A 13 -7.96 -4.10 -6.83
N ILE A 14 -7.69 -4.16 -8.14
CA ILE A 14 -6.61 -4.98 -8.68
C ILE A 14 -5.42 -4.07 -8.98
N VAL A 15 -4.28 -4.42 -8.41
CA VAL A 15 -3.03 -3.68 -8.58
C VAL A 15 -2.01 -4.56 -9.26
N ARG A 16 -1.34 -4.01 -10.26
CA ARG A 16 -0.27 -4.68 -10.99
C ARG A 16 1.07 -4.12 -10.54
N LEU A 17 1.99 -5.00 -10.15
CA LEU A 17 3.30 -4.61 -9.68
C LEU A 17 4.30 -4.71 -10.83
N TYR A 18 5.10 -3.66 -11.03
CA TYR A 18 6.09 -3.62 -12.10
C TYR A 18 7.30 -4.49 -11.79
N ASP A 19 7.92 -5.02 -12.85
CA ASP A 19 9.11 -5.87 -12.73
C ASP A 19 10.41 -5.06 -12.65
N ASP A 20 10.40 -3.78 -13.03
CA ASP A 20 11.55 -2.89 -12.97
C ASP A 20 11.72 -2.17 -11.62
N THR A 21 10.87 -2.50 -10.65
CA THR A 21 11.06 -2.14 -9.24
C THR A 21 11.03 -3.42 -8.39
N PRO A 22 12.02 -4.34 -8.59
CA PRO A 22 11.93 -5.69 -8.03
C PRO A 22 11.97 -5.73 -6.52
N LYS A 23 12.71 -4.84 -5.87
CA LYS A 23 12.80 -4.82 -4.40
C LYS A 23 11.46 -4.44 -3.77
N HIS A 24 10.81 -3.42 -4.30
CA HIS A 24 9.49 -2.99 -3.83
C HIS A 24 8.41 -4.01 -4.18
N ARG A 25 8.46 -4.58 -5.39
CA ARG A 25 7.54 -5.64 -5.80
C ARG A 25 7.62 -6.84 -4.86
N ASP A 26 8.82 -7.35 -4.63
CA ASP A 26 9.01 -8.56 -3.83
C ASP A 26 8.66 -8.32 -2.36
N ASN A 27 8.96 -7.13 -1.84
CA ASN A 27 8.56 -6.74 -0.50
C ASN A 27 7.05 -6.69 -0.34
N MET A 28 6.34 -6.09 -1.31
CA MET A 28 4.87 -6.04 -1.28
C MET A 28 4.28 -7.44 -1.28
N LEU A 29 4.77 -8.33 -2.15
CA LEU A 29 4.30 -9.71 -2.22
C LEU A 29 4.54 -10.45 -0.90
N LYS A 30 5.71 -10.28 -0.30
CA LYS A 30 6.03 -10.87 0.99
C LYS A 30 5.08 -10.40 2.08
N LEU A 31 4.84 -9.10 2.17
CA LEU A 31 3.94 -8.54 3.19
C LEU A 31 2.50 -8.98 2.99
N VAL A 32 2.05 -9.08 1.74
CA VAL A 32 0.70 -9.59 1.43
C VAL A 32 0.57 -11.05 1.87
N GLU A 33 1.56 -11.89 1.57
CA GLU A 33 1.55 -13.30 1.97
C GLU A 33 1.56 -13.47 3.49
N GLU A 34 2.24 -12.60 4.22
CA GLU A 34 2.28 -12.62 5.68
C GLU A 34 1.01 -12.05 6.32
N GLY A 35 0.09 -11.51 5.53
CA GLY A 35 -1.12 -10.88 6.05
C GLY A 35 -0.89 -9.52 6.70
N PHE A 36 0.25 -8.89 6.45
CA PHE A 36 0.64 -7.62 7.06
C PHE A 36 -0.41 -6.52 6.85
N TYR A 37 -1.00 -6.45 5.66
CA TYR A 37 -1.98 -5.41 5.32
C TYR A 37 -3.42 -5.78 5.64
N ASN A 38 -3.69 -7.04 6.02
CA ASN A 38 -5.06 -7.46 6.31
C ASN A 38 -5.62 -6.71 7.52
N GLY A 39 -6.80 -6.13 7.38
CA GLY A 39 -7.44 -5.37 8.44
C GLY A 39 -6.96 -3.93 8.58
N THR A 40 -6.03 -3.47 7.75
CA THR A 40 -5.60 -2.07 7.74
C THR A 40 -6.67 -1.18 7.09
N LEU A 41 -6.62 0.11 7.39
CA LEU A 41 -7.61 1.07 6.92
C LEU A 41 -7.00 2.03 5.91
N PHE A 42 -7.86 2.60 5.05
CA PHE A 42 -7.53 3.83 4.33
C PHE A 42 -7.72 5.00 5.30
N HIS A 43 -6.67 5.34 5.99
CA HIS A 43 -6.71 6.30 7.10
C HIS A 43 -6.64 7.77 6.65
N ARG A 44 -6.37 8.01 5.37
CA ARG A 44 -6.27 9.36 4.82
C ARG A 44 -6.83 9.38 3.41
N VAL A 45 -7.77 10.27 3.17
CA VAL A 45 -8.40 10.46 1.85
C VAL A 45 -8.42 11.94 1.54
N ILE A 46 -7.82 12.33 0.42
CA ILE A 46 -7.85 13.72 -0.05
C ILE A 46 -8.51 13.71 -1.42
N LYS A 47 -9.65 14.41 -1.52
CA LYS A 47 -10.42 14.51 -2.76
C LYS A 47 -9.55 15.03 -3.90
N ASP A 48 -9.67 14.39 -5.06
CA ASP A 48 -8.95 14.73 -6.29
C ASP A 48 -7.42 14.61 -6.17
N PHE A 49 -6.92 13.93 -5.13
CA PHE A 49 -5.50 13.74 -4.95
C PHE A 49 -5.15 12.26 -4.69
N MET A 50 -5.48 11.72 -3.51
CA MET A 50 -5.06 10.36 -3.18
C MET A 50 -5.87 9.74 -2.04
N VAL A 51 -5.74 8.42 -1.90
CA VAL A 51 -6.09 7.69 -0.69
C VAL A 51 -4.83 7.04 -0.15
N GLN A 52 -4.68 6.95 1.15
CA GLN A 52 -3.52 6.38 1.80
C GLN A 52 -3.96 5.28 2.77
N GLY A 53 -3.28 4.16 2.72
CA GLY A 53 -3.58 3.01 3.58
C GLY A 53 -2.34 2.18 3.86
N GLY A 54 -2.55 1.05 4.54
CA GLY A 54 -1.48 0.08 4.79
C GLY A 54 -0.73 0.26 6.12
N ASP A 55 -1.13 1.22 6.95
CA ASP A 55 -0.53 1.39 8.28
C ASP A 55 -0.95 0.22 9.19
N PRO A 56 -0.01 -0.63 9.69
CA PRO A 56 -0.37 -1.74 10.56
C PRO A 56 -1.01 -1.30 11.87
N ASP A 57 -0.74 -0.07 12.32
CA ASP A 57 -1.36 0.47 13.53
C ASP A 57 -2.83 0.83 13.32
N SER A 58 -3.31 0.81 12.07
CA SER A 58 -4.71 1.05 11.76
C SER A 58 -5.60 -0.17 12.02
N LYS A 59 -5.03 -1.35 12.23
CA LYS A 59 -5.80 -2.55 12.54
C LYS A 59 -6.51 -2.37 13.89
N ASN A 60 -7.85 -2.43 13.85
CA ASN A 60 -8.68 -2.24 15.05
C ASN A 60 -8.40 -0.92 15.79
N ALA A 61 -7.93 0.10 15.07
CA ALA A 61 -7.62 1.38 15.69
C ALA A 61 -8.88 2.06 16.25
N PRO A 62 -8.81 2.63 17.47
CA PRO A 62 -9.91 3.39 18.02
C PRO A 62 -10.11 4.68 17.23
N LYS A 63 -11.34 5.19 17.23
CA LYS A 63 -11.67 6.46 16.58
C LYS A 63 -10.82 7.58 17.19
N GLY A 64 -10.24 8.40 16.32
CA GLY A 64 -9.41 9.53 16.75
C GLY A 64 -7.93 9.22 16.92
N LYS A 65 -7.50 7.95 16.77
CA LYS A 65 -6.08 7.60 16.81
C LYS A 65 -5.36 8.21 15.62
N GLN A 66 -4.20 8.83 15.85
CA GLN A 66 -3.34 9.29 14.76
C GLN A 66 -2.68 8.11 14.05
N LEU A 67 -2.79 8.10 12.73
CA LEU A 67 -2.28 7.03 11.88
C LEU A 67 -1.35 7.62 10.81
N GLY A 68 -0.57 6.74 10.16
CA GLY A 68 0.32 7.11 9.07
C GLY A 68 1.81 7.00 9.41
N ALA A 69 2.15 6.76 10.67
CA ALA A 69 3.54 6.60 11.11
C ALA A 69 3.97 5.13 11.21
N GLY A 70 3.03 4.18 11.17
CA GLY A 70 3.33 2.76 11.25
C GLY A 70 3.87 2.20 9.95
N GLY A 71 4.62 1.12 10.05
CA GLY A 71 5.17 0.41 8.92
C GLY A 71 5.97 -0.80 9.37
N PRO A 72 6.59 -1.55 8.44
CA PRO A 72 7.52 -2.59 8.83
C PRO A 72 8.73 -1.99 9.53
N ASP A 73 9.46 -2.80 10.29
CA ASP A 73 10.61 -2.36 11.07
C ASP A 73 11.90 -2.24 10.26
N TYR A 74 11.78 -2.10 8.95
CA TYR A 74 12.91 -1.94 8.02
C TYR A 74 12.51 -1.00 6.88
N THR A 75 13.51 -0.51 6.16
CA THR A 75 13.31 0.31 4.96
C THR A 75 13.89 -0.39 3.74
N ILE A 76 13.45 0.05 2.56
CA ILE A 76 13.90 -0.47 1.28
C ILE A 76 14.54 0.67 0.50
N GLU A 77 15.67 0.39 -0.12
CA GLU A 77 16.34 1.30 -1.02
C GLU A 77 15.40 1.78 -2.14
N ALA A 78 15.43 3.07 -2.45
CA ALA A 78 14.60 3.64 -3.50
C ALA A 78 14.95 3.05 -4.87
N GLU A 79 13.91 2.81 -5.68
CA GLU A 79 14.04 2.26 -7.04
C GLU A 79 13.38 3.23 -8.03
N PHE A 80 13.91 4.46 -8.12
CA PHE A 80 13.38 5.45 -9.05
C PHE A 80 13.73 5.10 -10.48
N THR A 81 12.75 5.24 -11.38
CA THR A 81 12.98 5.12 -12.82
C THR A 81 12.23 6.24 -13.54
N PRO A 82 12.74 6.75 -14.69
CA PRO A 82 12.01 7.76 -15.45
C PRO A 82 10.74 7.23 -16.10
N THR A 83 10.56 5.91 -16.15
CA THR A 83 9.38 5.26 -16.74
C THR A 83 8.15 5.39 -15.86
N HIS A 84 8.32 5.43 -14.53
CA HIS A 84 7.23 5.43 -13.57
C HIS A 84 7.23 6.71 -12.74
N PHE A 85 6.07 7.30 -12.60
CA PHE A 85 5.87 8.53 -11.82
C PHE A 85 4.45 8.54 -11.24
N HIS A 86 4.20 9.45 -10.31
CA HIS A 86 2.88 9.60 -9.71
C HIS A 86 1.89 10.15 -10.74
N LYS A 87 0.88 9.36 -11.06
CA LYS A 87 -0.22 9.74 -11.94
C LYS A 87 -1.47 9.01 -11.47
N ARG A 88 -2.61 9.37 -12.03
CA ARG A 88 -3.86 8.70 -11.70
C ARG A 88 -3.74 7.18 -11.86
N GLY A 89 -4.13 6.45 -10.82
CA GLY A 89 -4.07 5.00 -10.78
C GLY A 89 -2.72 4.43 -10.34
N ALA A 90 -1.73 5.25 -10.03
CA ALA A 90 -0.43 4.78 -9.51
C ALA A 90 -0.52 4.43 -8.03
N LEU A 91 0.07 3.28 -7.71
CA LEU A 91 0.24 2.84 -6.33
C LEU A 91 1.54 3.38 -5.76
#